data_9299272a6b0a93378adb2ee917fcf9cb
#
_entry.id   9299272a6b0a93378adb2ee917fcf9cb
#
_cell.length_a   1.000
_cell.length_b   1.000
_cell.length_c   1.000
_cell.angle_alpha   90.00
_cell.angle_beta   90.00
_cell.angle_gamma   90.00
#
_symmetry.space_group_name_H-M   'P 1'
#
loop_
_entity.id
_entity.type
_entity.pdbx_description
1 polymer ?
#
loop_
_entity_poly.entity_id
_entity_poly.type
_entity_poly.pdbx_seq_one_letter_code
_entity_poly.pdbx_strand_id
1 'polypeptide(L)'
;MRNVAFSNWTRRALHRVVAMFWVALMLAPLPGTAFGQAAPSGSSIKIGIIGSGNIGSTVGTLWVKAGHQVLFSSRHPENLKQLVDGLGPRARAGTVSEALTFGDVIFIGVPYGAYPQLAKDYGKEFSGKIVLDAGNAVLARDGEIGKDAREKGVALTSARLLAGGRIVRGF
;
A
#
# COMPACT_ATOMS: atom_id res chain seq x y z
N MET A 1 25.83 -22.48 -83.76
CA MET A 1 25.00 -21.80 -82.75
C MET A 1 24.85 -22.75 -81.56
N ARG A 2 25.53 -22.42 -80.41
CA ARG A 2 25.51 -23.32 -79.27
C ARG A 2 24.52 -22.76 -78.24
N ASN A 3 23.40 -23.44 -78.05
CA ASN A 3 22.46 -23.09 -76.98
C ASN A 3 23.01 -23.51 -75.65
N VAL A 4 23.31 -22.53 -74.81
CA VAL A 4 23.68 -22.75 -73.41
C VAL A 4 22.38 -22.90 -72.57
N ALA A 5 22.09 -24.16 -72.19
CA ALA A 5 20.99 -24.47 -71.27
C ALA A 5 21.42 -24.04 -69.92
N PHE A 6 20.82 -22.94 -69.35
CA PHE A 6 20.97 -22.55 -67.99
C PHE A 6 20.33 -23.62 -67.07
N SER A 7 21.18 -24.30 -66.31
CA SER A 7 20.79 -25.42 -65.49
C SER A 7 19.81 -24.95 -64.36
N ASN A 8 18.76 -25.73 -64.16
CA ASN A 8 17.75 -25.54 -63.13
C ASN A 8 18.28 -25.49 -61.67
N TRP A 9 19.58 -25.64 -61.54
CA TRP A 9 20.29 -25.68 -60.24
C TRP A 9 20.36 -24.28 -59.58
N THR A 10 20.58 -23.25 -60.35
CA THR A 10 20.68 -21.86 -59.85
C THR A 10 19.34 -21.31 -59.33
N ARG A 11 18.22 -21.73 -59.90
CA ARG A 11 16.89 -21.31 -59.46
C ARG A 11 16.52 -21.92 -58.08
N ARG A 12 16.90 -23.19 -57.87
CA ARG A 12 16.63 -23.85 -56.57
C ARG A 12 17.50 -23.33 -55.43
N ALA A 13 18.73 -22.89 -55.70
CA ALA A 13 19.61 -22.27 -54.74
C ALA A 13 19.12 -20.91 -54.31
N LEU A 14 18.63 -20.08 -55.27
CA LEU A 14 18.12 -18.74 -54.98
C LEU A 14 16.85 -18.77 -54.09
N HIS A 15 15.92 -19.71 -54.31
CA HIS A 15 14.73 -19.84 -53.48
C HIS A 15 15.03 -20.33 -52.07
N ARG A 16 16.06 -21.15 -51.87
CA ARG A 16 16.49 -21.57 -50.52
C ARG A 16 17.14 -20.47 -49.73
N VAL A 17 17.93 -19.62 -50.35
CA VAL A 17 18.56 -18.46 -49.69
C VAL A 17 17.51 -17.40 -49.32
N VAL A 18 16.55 -17.11 -50.19
CA VAL A 18 15.47 -16.17 -49.92
C VAL A 18 14.54 -16.68 -48.81
N ALA A 19 14.21 -17.99 -48.80
CA ALA A 19 13.39 -18.57 -47.74
C ALA A 19 14.07 -18.56 -46.37
N MET A 20 15.40 -18.74 -46.29
CA MET A 20 16.14 -18.62 -45.03
C MET A 20 16.18 -17.19 -44.49
N PHE A 21 16.23 -16.18 -45.36
CA PHE A 21 16.20 -14.78 -44.95
C PHE A 21 14.84 -14.36 -44.35
N TRP A 22 13.73 -14.88 -44.85
CA TRP A 22 12.40 -14.59 -44.34
C TRP A 22 12.11 -15.29 -43.01
N VAL A 23 12.65 -16.47 -42.76
CA VAL A 23 12.52 -17.17 -41.47
C VAL A 23 13.35 -16.48 -40.38
N ALA A 24 14.53 -15.95 -40.70
CA ALA A 24 15.36 -15.21 -39.76
C ALA A 24 14.76 -13.86 -39.35
N LEU A 25 13.98 -13.21 -40.22
CA LEU A 25 13.31 -11.95 -39.93
C LEU A 25 12.09 -12.10 -39.01
N MET A 26 11.48 -13.30 -38.94
CA MET A 26 10.33 -13.59 -38.07
C MET A 26 10.75 -13.97 -36.62
N LEU A 27 12.04 -14.20 -36.36
CA LEU A 27 12.55 -14.49 -35.03
C LEU A 27 13.23 -13.28 -34.34
N ALA A 28 13.10 -12.08 -34.92
CA ALA A 28 13.55 -10.89 -34.21
C ALA A 28 12.70 -10.74 -32.94
N PRO A 29 13.29 -10.70 -31.72
CA PRO A 29 12.51 -10.41 -30.52
C PRO A 29 11.87 -9.04 -30.72
N LEU A 30 10.55 -9.00 -30.70
CA LEU A 30 9.81 -7.75 -30.58
C LEU A 30 10.39 -7.02 -29.36
N PRO A 31 10.72 -5.72 -29.46
CA PRO A 31 11.06 -4.96 -28.29
C PRO A 31 9.87 -5.06 -27.33
N GLY A 32 10.03 -5.92 -26.30
CA GLY A 32 9.06 -6.01 -25.24
C GLY A 32 8.94 -4.60 -24.68
N THR A 33 7.79 -3.98 -24.88
CA THR A 33 7.42 -2.82 -24.09
C THR A 33 7.39 -3.33 -22.65
N ALA A 34 8.52 -3.18 -21.95
CA ALA A 34 8.55 -3.26 -20.52
C ALA A 34 7.56 -2.18 -20.07
N PHE A 35 6.34 -2.59 -19.72
CA PHE A 35 5.48 -1.79 -18.89
C PHE A 35 6.20 -1.70 -17.53
N GLY A 36 7.23 -0.85 -17.50
CA GLY A 36 7.79 -0.41 -16.25
C GLY A 36 6.62 0.23 -15.52
N GLN A 37 6.14 -0.44 -14.47
CA GLN A 37 5.32 0.22 -13.48
C GLN A 37 6.16 1.40 -12.99
N ALA A 38 5.86 2.59 -13.51
CA ALA A 38 6.39 3.81 -12.95
C ALA A 38 5.97 3.78 -11.48
N ALA A 39 6.95 3.71 -10.59
CA ALA A 39 6.69 3.91 -9.18
C ALA A 39 5.90 5.23 -9.07
N PRO A 40 4.80 5.27 -8.31
CA PRO A 40 4.01 6.47 -8.19
C PRO A 40 4.92 7.63 -7.78
N SER A 41 5.03 8.64 -8.63
CA SER A 41 5.83 9.87 -8.44
C SER A 41 5.22 10.79 -7.38
N GLY A 42 4.44 10.24 -6.44
CA GLY A 42 3.93 10.92 -5.26
C GLY A 42 5.02 11.07 -4.20
N SER A 43 5.09 12.22 -3.56
CA SER A 43 5.97 12.46 -2.42
C SER A 43 5.71 11.40 -1.34
N SER A 44 6.79 10.83 -0.77
CA SER A 44 6.68 9.88 0.35
C SER A 44 6.04 10.57 1.56
N ILE A 45 4.99 9.98 2.09
CA ILE A 45 4.25 10.49 3.27
C ILE A 45 4.70 9.68 4.50
N LYS A 46 4.74 10.32 5.65
CA LYS A 46 4.93 9.65 6.94
C LYS A 46 3.57 9.28 7.52
N ILE A 47 3.38 8.00 7.78
CA ILE A 47 2.11 7.45 8.28
C ILE A 47 2.36 6.77 9.62
N GLY A 48 1.67 7.24 10.66
CA GLY A 48 1.62 6.57 11.96
C GLY A 48 0.40 5.65 12.02
N ILE A 49 0.59 4.38 12.37
CA ILE A 49 -0.49 3.42 12.53
C ILE A 49 -0.74 3.15 14.01
N ILE A 50 -1.94 3.46 14.47
CA ILE A 50 -2.40 3.10 15.80
C ILE A 50 -3.16 1.79 15.72
N GLY A 51 -2.54 0.71 16.25
CA GLY A 51 -3.10 -0.63 16.21
C GLY A 51 -2.65 -1.43 14.99
N SER A 52 -1.53 -2.13 15.13
CA SER A 52 -0.94 -2.99 14.10
C SER A 52 -1.44 -4.44 14.18
N GLY A 53 -2.75 -4.61 14.39
CA GLY A 53 -3.45 -5.87 14.20
C GLY A 53 -3.65 -6.20 12.71
N ASN A 54 -4.56 -7.14 12.38
CA ASN A 54 -4.76 -7.59 11.00
C ASN A 54 -4.99 -6.43 10.00
N ILE A 55 -5.85 -5.45 10.35
CA ILE A 55 -6.13 -4.32 9.46
C ILE A 55 -4.93 -3.40 9.34
N GLY A 56 -4.38 -2.94 10.49
CA GLY A 56 -3.27 -1.98 10.49
C GLY A 56 -2.00 -2.54 9.86
N SER A 57 -1.66 -3.81 10.10
CA SER A 57 -0.50 -4.44 9.48
C SER A 57 -0.68 -4.63 7.98
N THR A 58 -1.87 -5.04 7.52
CA THR A 58 -2.15 -5.22 6.09
C THR A 58 -2.09 -3.91 5.33
N VAL A 59 -2.82 -2.89 5.80
CA VAL A 59 -2.88 -1.59 5.12
C VAL A 59 -1.51 -0.90 5.16
N GLY A 60 -0.83 -0.94 6.32
CA GLY A 60 0.51 -0.37 6.45
C GLY A 60 1.54 -1.04 5.55
N THR A 61 1.45 -2.36 5.37
CA THR A 61 2.30 -3.10 4.43
C THR A 61 2.11 -2.61 3.00
N LEU A 62 0.87 -2.36 2.57
CA LEU A 62 0.58 -1.81 1.25
C LEU A 62 1.16 -0.41 1.07
N TRP A 63 1.08 0.45 2.08
CA TRP A 63 1.68 1.79 2.05
C TRP A 63 3.21 1.75 2.00
N VAL A 64 3.86 0.86 2.75
CA VAL A 64 5.32 0.66 2.63
C VAL A 64 5.70 0.25 1.21
N LYS A 65 4.96 -0.70 0.62
CA LYS A 65 5.16 -1.14 -0.77
C LYS A 65 4.90 -0.02 -1.79
N ALA A 66 3.98 0.89 -1.49
CA ALA A 66 3.71 2.09 -2.29
C ALA A 66 4.78 3.20 -2.13
N GLY A 67 5.77 3.00 -1.26
CA GLY A 67 6.91 3.92 -1.10
C GLY A 67 6.78 4.90 0.08
N HIS A 68 5.74 4.78 0.91
CA HIS A 68 5.56 5.61 2.08
C HIS A 68 6.40 5.12 3.27
N GLN A 69 6.66 6.01 4.23
CA GLN A 69 7.29 5.67 5.50
C GLN A 69 6.20 5.36 6.53
N VAL A 70 6.27 4.21 7.18
CA VAL A 70 5.21 3.76 8.09
C VAL A 70 5.80 3.39 9.45
N LEU A 71 5.22 3.96 10.52
CA LEU A 71 5.47 3.51 11.88
C LEU A 71 4.26 2.73 12.38
N PHE A 72 4.45 1.46 12.60
CA PHE A 72 3.47 0.54 13.18
C PHE A 72 3.51 0.61 14.69
N SER A 73 2.39 0.94 15.33
CA SER A 73 2.38 0.98 16.80
C SER A 73 1.59 -0.16 17.43
N SER A 74 2.07 -0.57 18.59
CA SER A 74 1.44 -1.55 19.46
C SER A 74 1.68 -1.21 20.92
N ARG A 75 0.88 -1.79 21.82
CA ARG A 75 1.18 -1.83 23.26
C ARG A 75 2.44 -2.65 23.57
N HIS A 76 2.82 -3.51 22.64
CA HIS A 76 3.99 -4.38 22.67
C HIS A 76 4.76 -4.23 21.34
N PRO A 77 5.52 -3.13 21.14
CA PRO A 77 6.21 -2.87 19.87
C PRO A 77 7.22 -3.95 19.50
N GLU A 78 7.80 -4.62 20.48
CA GLU A 78 8.73 -5.74 20.30
C GLU A 78 8.15 -6.88 19.48
N ASN A 79 6.84 -7.10 19.54
CA ASN A 79 6.15 -8.13 18.78
C ASN A 79 6.00 -7.78 17.29
N LEU A 80 6.30 -6.54 16.91
CA LEU A 80 6.23 -6.08 15.52
C LEU A 80 7.56 -6.24 14.76
N LYS A 81 8.61 -6.71 15.44
CA LYS A 81 9.95 -6.82 14.85
C LYS A 81 9.95 -7.63 13.55
N GLN A 82 9.34 -8.79 13.53
CA GLN A 82 9.27 -9.62 12.32
C GLN A 82 8.56 -8.92 11.15
N LEU A 83 7.49 -8.17 11.44
CA LEU A 83 6.76 -7.41 10.43
C LEU A 83 7.65 -6.34 9.80
N VAL A 84 8.29 -5.51 10.62
CA VAL A 84 9.07 -4.37 10.12
C VAL A 84 10.37 -4.81 9.46
N ASP A 85 11.05 -5.83 9.97
CA ASP A 85 12.25 -6.41 9.34
C ASP A 85 11.93 -6.94 7.92
N GLY A 86 10.78 -7.58 7.74
CA GLY A 86 10.33 -8.09 6.44
C GLY A 86 9.93 -6.99 5.44
N LEU A 87 9.64 -5.78 5.91
CA LEU A 87 9.25 -4.63 5.08
C LEU A 87 10.41 -3.69 4.74
N GLY A 88 11.52 -3.78 5.47
CA GLY A 88 12.73 -3.00 5.21
C GLY A 88 12.69 -1.57 5.77
N PRO A 89 13.59 -0.67 5.31
CA PRO A 89 13.93 0.58 6.01
C PRO A 89 12.81 1.64 6.07
N ARG A 90 11.74 1.46 5.31
CA ARG A 90 10.57 2.35 5.35
C ARG A 90 9.56 1.98 6.44
N ALA A 91 9.73 0.83 7.08
CA ALA A 91 8.88 0.36 8.17
C ALA A 91 9.60 0.49 9.51
N ARG A 92 8.88 0.91 10.54
CA ARG A 92 9.37 1.01 11.92
C ARG A 92 8.30 0.49 12.87
N ALA A 93 8.73 -0.06 14.01
CA ALA A 93 7.85 -0.39 15.12
C ALA A 93 8.02 0.65 16.24
N GLY A 94 6.96 0.92 16.98
CA GLY A 94 7.02 1.84 18.09
C GLY A 94 5.74 1.88 18.93
N THR A 95 5.70 2.81 19.86
CA THR A 95 4.56 3.12 20.71
C THR A 95 3.53 4.00 19.99
N VAL A 96 2.35 4.17 20.59
CA VAL A 96 1.30 5.06 20.06
C VAL A 96 1.78 6.51 20.00
N SER A 97 2.47 7.00 21.04
CA SER A 97 3.01 8.37 21.06
C SER A 97 4.07 8.59 19.96
N GLU A 98 4.95 7.60 19.74
CA GLU A 98 5.92 7.66 18.64
C GLU A 98 5.24 7.69 17.28
N ALA A 99 4.16 6.90 17.07
CA ALA A 99 3.41 6.92 15.82
C ALA A 99 2.73 8.28 15.58
N LEU A 100 2.14 8.89 16.60
CA LEU A 100 1.52 10.21 16.55
C LEU A 100 2.54 11.30 16.25
N THR A 101 3.73 11.24 16.86
CA THR A 101 4.81 12.19 16.60
C THR A 101 5.38 12.04 15.18
N PHE A 102 5.56 10.80 14.73
CA PHE A 102 6.16 10.48 13.44
C PHE A 102 5.26 10.83 12.24
N GLY A 103 3.95 10.50 12.34
CA GLY A 103 3.03 10.55 11.20
C GLY A 103 2.51 11.96 10.91
N ASP A 104 2.52 12.37 9.66
CA ASP A 104 1.73 13.49 9.15
C ASP A 104 0.27 13.06 8.99
N VAL A 105 0.07 11.78 8.65
CA VAL A 105 -1.20 11.08 8.57
C VAL A 105 -1.21 9.97 9.62
N ILE A 106 -2.30 9.87 10.36
CA ILE A 106 -2.51 8.84 11.38
C ILE A 106 -3.61 7.90 10.93
N PHE A 107 -3.33 6.62 10.90
CA PHE A 107 -4.33 5.58 10.65
C PHE A 107 -4.72 4.90 11.96
N ILE A 108 -6.02 4.80 12.22
CA ILE A 108 -6.54 4.13 13.41
C ILE A 108 -7.18 2.81 13.03
N GLY A 109 -6.51 1.71 13.41
CA GLY A 109 -6.90 0.33 13.16
C GLY A 109 -7.19 -0.48 14.43
N VAL A 110 -7.63 0.17 15.51
CA VAL A 110 -8.03 -0.49 16.75
C VAL A 110 -9.55 -0.69 16.84
N PRO A 111 -10.03 -1.62 17.69
CA PRO A 111 -11.46 -1.73 18.01
C PRO A 111 -12.05 -0.40 18.50
N TYR A 112 -13.29 -0.10 18.12
CA TYR A 112 -13.91 1.19 18.45
C TYR A 112 -14.04 1.44 19.94
N GLY A 113 -14.18 0.38 20.73
CA GLY A 113 -14.17 0.46 22.20
C GLY A 113 -12.88 1.04 22.81
N ALA A 114 -11.78 1.10 22.07
CA ALA A 114 -10.53 1.69 22.53
C ALA A 114 -10.45 3.22 22.32
N TYR A 115 -11.36 3.82 21.56
CA TYR A 115 -11.31 5.27 21.24
C TYR A 115 -11.40 6.19 22.43
N PRO A 116 -12.27 5.95 23.45
CA PRO A 116 -12.28 6.79 24.65
C PRO A 116 -10.95 6.81 25.37
N GLN A 117 -10.26 5.66 25.45
CA GLN A 117 -8.94 5.59 26.09
C GLN A 117 -7.88 6.29 25.24
N LEU A 118 -7.89 6.13 23.92
CA LEU A 118 -7.00 6.89 23.03
C LEU A 118 -7.21 8.40 23.17
N ALA A 119 -8.46 8.85 23.24
CA ALA A 119 -8.77 10.26 23.43
C ALA A 119 -8.27 10.79 24.77
N LYS A 120 -8.39 10.00 25.85
CA LYS A 120 -7.91 10.35 27.17
C LYS A 120 -6.39 10.46 27.22
N ASP A 121 -5.69 9.47 26.64
CA ASP A 121 -4.24 9.35 26.77
C ASP A 121 -3.49 10.24 25.78
N TYR A 122 -4.03 10.42 24.57
CA TYR A 122 -3.34 11.04 23.44
C TYR A 122 -4.16 12.13 22.71
N GLY A 123 -5.26 12.58 23.26
CA GLY A 123 -6.19 13.49 22.57
C GLY A 123 -5.53 14.76 22.02
N LYS A 124 -4.59 15.35 22.76
CA LYS A 124 -3.86 16.54 22.32
C LYS A 124 -2.92 16.29 21.14
N GLU A 125 -2.40 15.07 21.01
CA GLU A 125 -1.44 14.68 19.96
C GLU A 125 -2.10 14.48 18.59
N PHE A 126 -3.44 14.35 18.56
CA PHE A 126 -4.21 14.33 17.31
C PHE A 126 -4.38 15.72 16.67
N SER A 127 -4.13 16.79 17.43
CA SER A 127 -4.35 18.15 16.95
C SER A 127 -3.57 18.44 15.66
N GLY A 128 -4.27 18.93 14.64
CA GLY A 128 -3.72 19.25 13.32
C GLY A 128 -3.40 18.05 12.42
N LYS A 129 -3.48 16.82 12.93
CA LYS A 129 -3.21 15.61 12.13
C LYS A 129 -4.38 15.28 11.21
N ILE A 130 -4.07 14.67 10.05
CA ILE A 130 -5.06 13.97 9.23
C ILE A 130 -5.22 12.58 9.83
N VAL A 131 -6.45 12.23 10.20
CA VAL A 131 -6.75 10.94 10.85
C VAL A 131 -7.63 10.11 9.92
N LEU A 132 -7.05 9.04 9.38
CA LEU A 132 -7.78 8.03 8.61
C LEU A 132 -8.42 7.05 9.61
N ASP A 133 -9.73 7.19 9.80
CA ASP A 133 -10.49 6.41 10.76
C ASP A 133 -11.10 5.18 10.09
N ALA A 134 -10.56 4.00 10.42
CA ALA A 134 -11.10 2.69 10.03
C ALA A 134 -11.97 2.05 11.13
N GLY A 135 -12.26 2.80 12.19
CA GLY A 135 -13.06 2.29 13.31
C GLY A 135 -14.49 1.95 12.89
N ASN A 136 -14.93 0.74 13.23
CA ASN A 136 -16.30 0.27 13.03
C ASN A 136 -16.90 -0.10 14.39
N ALA A 137 -18.00 0.56 14.74
CA ALA A 137 -18.71 0.33 15.99
C ALA A 137 -19.49 -0.98 15.93
N VAL A 138 -19.03 -1.99 16.66
CA VAL A 138 -19.66 -3.32 16.77
C VAL A 138 -20.23 -3.47 18.16
N LEU A 139 -21.59 -3.50 18.29
CA LEU A 139 -22.27 -3.48 19.57
C LEU A 139 -21.80 -4.57 20.56
N ALA A 140 -21.63 -5.80 20.09
CA ALA A 140 -21.21 -6.92 20.93
C ALA A 140 -19.77 -6.80 21.45
N ARG A 141 -18.93 -5.95 20.82
CA ARG A 141 -17.52 -5.80 21.16
C ARG A 141 -17.24 -4.49 21.92
N ASP A 142 -17.91 -3.41 21.49
CA ASP A 142 -17.50 -2.05 21.85
C ASP A 142 -18.37 -1.41 22.94
N GLY A 143 -19.38 -2.15 23.45
CA GLY A 143 -20.22 -1.72 24.58
C GLY A 143 -20.94 -0.40 24.34
N GLU A 144 -21.06 0.45 25.38
CA GLU A 144 -21.81 1.71 25.34
C GLU A 144 -21.27 2.70 24.31
N ILE A 145 -19.95 2.78 24.11
CA ILE A 145 -19.42 3.67 23.08
C ILE A 145 -19.77 3.20 21.66
N GLY A 146 -19.86 1.89 21.45
CA GLY A 146 -20.32 1.33 20.20
C GLY A 146 -21.80 1.66 19.93
N LYS A 147 -22.65 1.61 20.97
CA LYS A 147 -24.04 2.00 20.91
C LYS A 147 -24.20 3.50 20.62
N ASP A 148 -23.54 4.35 21.39
CA ASP A 148 -23.54 5.81 21.20
C ASP A 148 -23.12 6.20 19.77
N ALA A 149 -22.07 5.57 19.28
CA ALA A 149 -21.57 5.83 17.92
C ALA A 149 -22.53 5.38 16.81
N ARG A 150 -23.26 4.29 17.01
CA ARG A 150 -24.28 3.86 16.04
C ARG A 150 -25.52 4.76 16.03
N GLU A 151 -25.92 5.27 17.19
CA GLU A 151 -27.08 6.15 17.33
C GLU A 151 -26.77 7.56 16.79
N LYS A 152 -25.59 8.11 17.11
CA LYS A 152 -25.21 9.48 16.76
C LYS A 152 -24.40 9.62 15.46
N GLY A 153 -24.02 8.51 14.87
CA GLY A 153 -23.11 8.44 13.72
C GLY A 153 -21.65 8.25 14.13
N VAL A 154 -21.03 7.19 13.59
CA VAL A 154 -19.65 6.82 13.91
C VAL A 154 -18.67 7.95 13.60
N ALA A 155 -18.82 8.63 12.47
CA ALA A 155 -17.94 9.74 12.07
C ALA A 155 -18.02 10.92 13.06
N LEU A 156 -19.23 11.30 13.50
CA LEU A 156 -19.42 12.39 14.44
C LEU A 156 -18.86 12.04 15.82
N THR A 157 -19.05 10.80 16.25
CA THR A 157 -18.54 10.34 17.54
C THR A 157 -16.98 10.26 17.52
N SER A 158 -16.39 9.76 16.43
CA SER A 158 -14.92 9.79 16.25
C SER A 158 -14.38 11.21 16.26
N ALA A 159 -14.99 12.14 15.54
CA ALA A 159 -14.55 13.54 15.50
C ALA A 159 -14.64 14.22 16.88
N ARG A 160 -15.63 13.88 17.68
CA ARG A 160 -15.78 14.37 19.06
C ARG A 160 -14.71 13.81 19.99
N LEU A 161 -14.42 12.49 19.89
CA LEU A 161 -13.43 11.82 20.72
C LEU A 161 -11.99 12.25 20.37
N LEU A 162 -11.70 12.41 19.09
CA LEU A 162 -10.37 12.77 18.58
C LEU A 162 -10.31 14.25 18.21
N ALA A 163 -10.82 15.09 19.10
CA ALA A 163 -10.94 16.54 18.88
C ALA A 163 -9.60 17.18 18.47
N GLY A 164 -9.65 18.05 17.46
CA GLY A 164 -8.46 18.70 16.90
C GLY A 164 -7.85 17.95 15.69
N GLY A 165 -8.15 16.66 15.49
CA GLY A 165 -7.80 15.92 14.31
C GLY A 165 -8.77 16.17 13.13
N ARG A 166 -8.27 16.13 11.91
CA ARG A 166 -9.08 16.16 10.69
C ARG A 166 -9.47 14.73 10.33
N ILE A 167 -10.67 14.31 10.74
CA ILE A 167 -11.14 12.93 10.58
C ILE A 167 -11.59 12.66 9.15
N VAL A 168 -11.02 11.64 8.55
CA VAL A 168 -11.41 11.12 7.23
C VAL A 168 -11.82 9.66 7.40
N ARG A 169 -13.04 9.32 7.03
CA ARG A 169 -13.54 7.94 6.99
C ARG A 169 -13.62 7.46 5.54
N GLY A 170 -12.96 6.35 5.26
CA GLY A 170 -12.93 5.76 3.93
C GLY A 170 -13.10 4.24 3.91
N PHE A 171 -13.47 3.67 5.08
CA PHE A 171 -13.56 2.22 5.27
C PHE A 171 -14.92 1.83 5.85
#